data_9a29c398964748ca648c487ee4086efd
#
_entry.id   9a29c398964748ca648c487ee4086efd
#
_cell.length_a   1.000
_cell.length_b   1.000
_cell.length_c   1.000
_cell.angle_alpha   90.00
_cell.angle_beta   90.00
_cell.angle_gamma   90.00
#
_symmetry.space_group_name_H-M   'P 1'
#
loop_
_entity.id
_entity.type
_entity.pdbx_description
1 polymer ?
#
loop_
_entity_poly.entity_id
_entity_poly.type
_entity_poly.pdbx_seq_one_letter_code
_entity_poly.pdbx_strand_id
1 'polypeptide(L)'
;MILKIKIKEISMLLCLLFYCSISSANEIFLSLKKSKVNVRYGPSFDSDVKYVYKKINLPIKQIDKKENFRRIIDLKNNSGWIHVSQLIRSNSVIATNDKILFKKPTSFAIPIALIKKGRLLIVQKCEKNWCEIKTDYFNGWIKTDDLWGLTN
;
A
#
# COMPACT_ATOMS: atom_id res chain seq x y z
N MET A 1 8.75 50.07 28.38
CA MET A 1 8.02 49.88 27.13
C MET A 1 8.78 49.01 26.09
N ILE A 2 10.09 49.03 26.11
CA ILE A 2 10.96 48.27 25.15
C ILE A 2 10.96 46.75 25.38
N LEU A 3 10.77 46.28 26.62
CA LEU A 3 10.83 44.84 26.97
C LEU A 3 9.58 44.06 26.47
N LYS A 4 8.42 44.70 26.41
CA LYS A 4 7.19 44.05 25.94
C LYS A 4 7.15 43.81 24.41
N ILE A 5 7.89 44.64 23.64
CA ILE A 5 7.98 44.50 22.18
C ILE A 5 8.85 43.30 21.82
N LYS A 6 9.96 43.05 22.51
CA LYS A 6 10.85 41.89 22.26
C LYS A 6 10.19 40.54 22.53
N ILE A 7 9.30 40.45 23.52
CA ILE A 7 8.59 39.21 23.84
C ILE A 7 7.58 38.85 22.74
N LYS A 8 6.89 39.83 22.15
CA LYS A 8 5.94 39.62 21.04
C LYS A 8 6.64 39.14 19.76
N GLU A 9 7.80 39.71 19.44
CA GLU A 9 8.60 39.31 18.28
C GLU A 9 9.16 37.90 18.43
N ILE A 10 9.64 37.52 19.62
CA ILE A 10 10.14 36.19 19.93
C ILE A 10 9.00 35.13 19.86
N SER A 11 7.80 35.47 20.33
CA SER A 11 6.63 34.60 20.26
C SER A 11 6.16 34.37 18.82
N MET A 12 6.22 35.41 17.96
CA MET A 12 5.87 35.30 16.55
C MET A 12 6.91 34.48 15.75
N LEU A 13 8.20 34.60 16.09
CA LEU A 13 9.27 33.81 15.49
C LEU A 13 9.21 32.33 15.88
N LEU A 14 8.77 32.01 17.11
CA LEU A 14 8.62 30.65 17.61
C LEU A 14 7.42 29.93 16.94
N CYS A 15 6.34 30.63 16.59
CA CYS A 15 5.22 30.07 15.85
C CYS A 15 5.55 29.74 14.39
N LEU A 16 6.49 30.44 13.77
CA LEU A 16 6.93 30.19 12.38
C LEU A 16 7.76 28.88 12.24
N LEU A 17 8.41 28.43 13.31
CA LEU A 17 9.19 27.19 13.32
C LEU A 17 8.35 25.92 13.47
N PHE A 18 7.06 26.04 13.80
CA PHE A 18 6.13 24.90 13.99
C PHE A 18 5.29 24.55 12.75
N TYR A 19 5.51 25.20 11.60
CA TYR A 19 4.99 24.70 10.33
C TYR A 19 5.85 23.51 9.86
N CYS A 20 5.81 22.43 10.62
CA CYS A 20 6.29 21.14 10.18
C CYS A 20 5.34 20.69 9.06
N SER A 21 5.74 20.87 7.80
CA SER A 21 5.03 20.35 6.64
C SER A 21 4.93 18.84 6.79
N ILE A 22 3.74 18.34 7.13
CA ILE A 22 3.43 16.91 7.06
C ILE A 22 3.45 16.57 5.58
N SER A 23 4.62 16.19 5.08
CA SER A 23 4.77 15.61 3.75
C SER A 23 4.07 14.26 3.78
N SER A 24 2.88 14.22 3.21
CA SER A 24 2.19 12.95 2.97
C SER A 24 2.99 12.19 1.91
N ALA A 25 3.86 11.29 2.35
CA ALA A 25 4.57 10.40 1.46
C ALA A 25 3.54 9.47 0.80
N ASN A 26 3.35 9.61 -0.51
CA ASN A 26 2.51 8.70 -1.27
C ASN A 26 3.02 7.26 -1.11
N GLU A 27 2.19 6.40 -0.58
CA GLU A 27 2.51 4.98 -0.42
C GLU A 27 2.60 4.31 -1.79
N ILE A 28 3.75 3.72 -2.10
CA ILE A 28 3.98 3.02 -3.36
C ILE A 28 3.75 1.53 -3.13
N PHE A 29 2.71 0.98 -3.74
CA PHE A 29 2.46 -0.45 -3.77
C PHE A 29 2.91 -1.07 -5.09
N LEU A 30 3.52 -2.23 -4.99
CA LEU A 30 3.95 -3.09 -6.08
C LEU A 30 3.33 -4.47 -5.89
N SER A 31 3.26 -5.27 -6.95
CA SER A 31 2.83 -6.67 -6.86
C SER A 31 3.91 -7.60 -7.36
N LEU A 32 3.96 -8.81 -6.83
CA LEU A 32 4.87 -9.84 -7.30
C LEU A 32 4.46 -10.31 -8.70
N LYS A 33 5.39 -10.24 -9.65
CA LYS A 33 5.18 -10.64 -11.04
C LYS A 33 5.18 -12.15 -11.24
N LYS A 34 5.85 -12.90 -10.35
CA LYS A 34 6.07 -14.33 -10.45
C LYS A 34 5.51 -15.08 -9.24
N SER A 35 5.22 -16.35 -9.43
CA SER A 35 4.76 -17.25 -8.37
C SER A 35 5.85 -17.58 -7.34
N LYS A 36 7.14 -17.42 -7.70
CA LYS A 36 8.29 -17.58 -6.79
C LYS A 36 9.20 -16.37 -6.90
N VAL A 37 9.41 -15.66 -5.79
CA VAL A 37 10.19 -14.42 -5.71
C VAL A 37 11.12 -14.47 -4.51
N ASN A 38 12.44 -14.36 -4.76
CA ASN A 38 13.44 -14.29 -3.72
C ASN A 38 13.48 -12.91 -3.09
N VAL A 39 13.41 -12.86 -1.77
CA VAL A 39 13.64 -11.67 -0.94
C VAL A 39 15.02 -11.81 -0.30
N ARG A 40 15.85 -10.77 -0.43
CA ARG A 40 17.24 -10.80 0.00
C ARG A 40 17.48 -9.90 1.20
N TYR A 41 18.58 -10.14 1.91
CA TYR A 41 19.03 -9.29 3.00
C TYR A 41 19.53 -7.92 2.52
N GLY A 42 20.11 -7.84 1.30
CA GLY A 42 20.68 -6.62 0.73
C GLY A 42 20.27 -6.40 -0.74
N PRO A 43 20.56 -5.20 -1.26
CA PRO A 43 20.22 -4.79 -2.63
C PRO A 43 21.26 -5.26 -3.66
N SER A 44 21.59 -6.54 -3.66
CA SER A 44 22.51 -7.18 -4.59
C SER A 44 22.10 -8.62 -4.86
N PHE A 45 22.49 -9.17 -6.01
CA PHE A 45 22.35 -10.60 -6.30
C PHE A 45 23.30 -11.47 -5.47
N ASP A 46 24.40 -10.90 -4.97
CA ASP A 46 25.36 -11.57 -4.07
C ASP A 46 24.87 -11.63 -2.62
N SER A 47 23.84 -10.84 -2.28
CA SER A 47 23.24 -10.90 -0.95
C SER A 47 22.44 -12.18 -0.77
N ASP A 48 22.55 -12.82 0.39
CA ASP A 48 21.83 -14.04 0.71
C ASP A 48 20.32 -13.88 0.59
N VAL A 49 19.63 -14.96 0.22
CA VAL A 49 18.18 -15.04 0.19
C VAL A 49 17.68 -15.19 1.61
N LYS A 50 16.89 -14.21 2.05
CA LYS A 50 16.29 -14.16 3.40
C LYS A 50 15.10 -15.11 3.50
N TYR A 51 14.21 -15.07 2.49
CA TYR A 51 13.04 -15.94 2.32
C TYR A 51 12.51 -15.85 0.89
N VAL A 52 11.51 -16.68 0.58
CA VAL A 52 10.91 -16.77 -0.75
C VAL A 52 9.39 -16.60 -0.64
N TYR A 53 8.84 -15.64 -1.37
CA TYR A 53 7.39 -15.59 -1.59
C TYR A 53 6.97 -16.63 -2.63
N LYS A 54 5.84 -17.28 -2.39
CA LYS A 54 5.26 -18.30 -3.29
C LYS A 54 3.83 -17.91 -3.74
N LYS A 55 3.58 -16.61 -3.98
CA LYS A 55 2.25 -16.13 -4.35
C LYS A 55 2.34 -15.00 -5.37
N ILE A 56 1.92 -15.27 -6.60
CA ILE A 56 1.80 -14.25 -7.65
C ILE A 56 0.79 -13.17 -7.25
N ASN A 57 0.97 -11.95 -7.74
CA ASN A 57 0.13 -10.78 -7.45
C ASN A 57 0.06 -10.40 -5.96
N LEU A 58 0.95 -10.91 -5.10
CA LEU A 58 0.98 -10.48 -3.71
C LEU A 58 1.33 -8.98 -3.66
N PRO A 59 0.45 -8.11 -3.11
CA PRO A 59 0.75 -6.70 -2.94
C PRO A 59 1.77 -6.51 -1.82
N ILE A 60 2.75 -5.66 -2.07
CA ILE A 60 3.82 -5.29 -1.15
C ILE A 60 4.07 -3.79 -1.23
N LYS A 61 4.36 -3.16 -0.11
CA LYS A 61 4.67 -1.74 -0.02
C LYS A 61 6.16 -1.52 -0.21
N GLN A 62 6.54 -0.63 -1.12
CA GLN A 62 7.92 -0.17 -1.24
C GLN A 62 8.21 0.84 -0.13
N ILE A 63 9.31 0.63 0.59
CA ILE A 63 9.76 1.52 1.67
C ILE A 63 11.11 2.17 1.36
N ASP A 64 11.87 1.61 0.41
CA ASP A 64 13.17 2.15 -0.02
C ASP A 64 13.52 1.64 -1.43
N LYS A 65 14.53 2.24 -2.05
CA LYS A 65 15.08 1.82 -3.35
C LYS A 65 16.58 2.03 -3.41
N LYS A 66 17.29 1.08 -4.02
CA LYS A 66 18.70 1.21 -4.38
C LYS A 66 18.91 0.56 -5.74
N GLU A 67 19.35 1.34 -6.73
CA GLU A 67 19.52 0.88 -8.11
C GLU A 67 18.29 0.10 -8.62
N ASN A 68 18.51 -1.16 -9.05
CA ASN A 68 17.47 -2.06 -9.53
C ASN A 68 16.78 -2.87 -8.43
N PHE A 69 17.00 -2.55 -7.15
CA PHE A 69 16.34 -3.21 -6.03
C PHE A 69 15.36 -2.30 -5.33
N ARG A 70 14.31 -2.93 -4.78
CA ARG A 70 13.30 -2.28 -3.95
C ARG A 70 13.28 -2.94 -2.59
N ARG A 71 13.44 -2.14 -1.54
CA ARG A 71 13.17 -2.60 -0.18
C ARG A 71 11.67 -2.57 0.02
N ILE A 72 11.14 -3.71 0.40
CA ILE A 72 9.69 -3.89 0.54
C ILE A 72 9.31 -4.29 1.96
N ILE A 73 8.02 -4.11 2.26
CA ILE A 73 7.39 -4.66 3.44
C ILE A 73 6.03 -5.25 3.04
N ASP A 74 5.68 -6.40 3.61
CA ASP A 74 4.38 -7.03 3.42
C ASP A 74 3.40 -6.68 4.55
N LEU A 75 2.15 -7.16 4.44
CA LEU A 75 1.09 -6.93 5.43
C LEU A 75 1.45 -7.49 6.84
N LYS A 76 2.40 -8.41 6.94
CA LYS A 76 2.89 -9.00 8.19
C LYS A 76 4.17 -8.36 8.71
N ASN A 77 4.58 -7.22 8.12
CA ASN A 77 5.81 -6.50 8.43
C ASN A 77 7.11 -7.26 8.10
N ASN A 78 7.06 -8.32 7.26
CA ASN A 78 8.28 -8.92 6.75
C ASN A 78 8.91 -8.01 5.71
N SER A 79 10.21 -7.72 5.83
CA SER A 79 10.91 -6.82 4.93
C SER A 79 12.17 -7.44 4.33
N GLY A 80 12.57 -6.92 3.18
CA GLY A 80 13.81 -7.29 2.49
C GLY A 80 13.86 -6.68 1.09
N TRP A 81 14.83 -7.09 0.30
CA TRP A 81 15.11 -6.53 -1.01
C TRP A 81 14.70 -7.46 -2.14
N ILE A 82 14.01 -6.92 -3.15
CA ILE A 82 13.57 -7.63 -4.35
C ILE A 82 14.06 -6.86 -5.56
N HIS A 83 14.56 -7.56 -6.57
CA HIS A 83 14.95 -6.97 -7.85
C HIS A 83 13.70 -6.57 -8.66
N VAL A 84 13.75 -5.43 -9.34
CA VAL A 84 12.60 -4.84 -10.08
C VAL A 84 12.01 -5.76 -11.14
N SER A 85 12.82 -6.64 -11.75
CA SER A 85 12.33 -7.61 -12.75
C SER A 85 11.29 -8.59 -12.21
N GLN A 86 11.19 -8.74 -10.89
CA GLN A 86 10.23 -9.62 -10.21
C GLN A 86 8.98 -8.86 -9.72
N LEU A 87 8.90 -7.57 -10.00
CA LEU A 87 7.86 -6.67 -9.55
C LEU A 87 7.10 -6.07 -10.72
N ILE A 88 5.83 -5.74 -10.48
CA ILE A 88 4.98 -4.95 -11.39
C ILE A 88 4.25 -3.88 -10.58
N ARG A 89 3.65 -2.90 -11.28
CA ARG A 89 2.71 -1.96 -10.65
C ARG A 89 1.56 -2.75 -10.01
N SER A 90 1.19 -2.40 -8.78
CA SER A 90 0.13 -3.12 -8.07
C SER A 90 -1.23 -2.92 -8.76
N ASN A 91 -1.90 -4.03 -9.00
CA ASN A 91 -3.29 -4.11 -9.40
C ASN A 91 -4.05 -5.09 -8.50
N SER A 92 -3.54 -5.35 -7.31
CA SER A 92 -4.09 -6.31 -6.38
C SER A 92 -4.11 -5.75 -4.96
N VAL A 93 -5.05 -6.24 -4.17
CA VAL A 93 -5.25 -5.85 -2.77
C VAL A 93 -5.49 -7.07 -1.91
N ILE A 94 -5.28 -6.92 -0.60
CA ILE A 94 -5.66 -7.90 0.41
C ILE A 94 -6.71 -7.27 1.32
N ALA A 95 -7.84 -7.95 1.52
CA ALA A 95 -8.83 -7.55 2.49
C ALA A 95 -8.26 -7.72 3.91
N THR A 96 -8.19 -6.64 4.70
CA THR A 96 -7.69 -6.69 6.08
C THR A 96 -8.77 -7.03 7.08
N ASN A 97 -10.04 -6.94 6.66
CA ASN A 97 -11.24 -7.38 7.39
C ASN A 97 -12.20 -8.12 6.45
N ASP A 98 -13.22 -8.78 7.01
CA ASP A 98 -14.31 -9.36 6.22
C ASP A 98 -15.08 -8.24 5.51
N LYS A 99 -15.39 -8.40 4.22
CA LYS A 99 -16.03 -7.38 3.39
C LYS A 99 -17.11 -7.97 2.50
N ILE A 100 -18.10 -7.15 2.19
CA ILE A 100 -19.16 -7.53 1.25
C ILE A 100 -18.79 -7.05 -0.15
N LEU A 101 -18.92 -7.93 -1.13
CA LEU A 101 -18.85 -7.61 -2.56
C LEU A 101 -20.26 -7.29 -3.06
N PHE A 102 -20.43 -6.14 -3.71
CA PHE A 102 -21.72 -5.64 -4.19
C PHE A 102 -21.79 -5.66 -5.72
N LYS A 103 -22.99 -5.73 -6.26
CA LYS A 103 -23.23 -5.67 -7.72
C LYS A 103 -22.93 -4.30 -8.33
N LYS A 104 -23.05 -3.22 -7.56
CA LYS A 104 -22.81 -1.82 -7.97
C LYS A 104 -22.02 -1.08 -6.87
N PRO A 105 -21.34 0.06 -7.17
CA PRO A 105 -20.55 0.83 -6.19
C PRO A 105 -21.44 1.64 -5.23
N THR A 106 -22.30 0.94 -4.52
CA THR A 106 -23.17 1.51 -3.48
C THR A 106 -23.52 0.46 -2.44
N SER A 107 -23.62 0.86 -1.17
CA SER A 107 -24.01 -0.02 -0.07
C SER A 107 -25.48 -0.50 -0.12
N PHE A 108 -26.29 0.11 -0.97
CA PHE A 108 -27.69 -0.29 -1.21
C PHE A 108 -27.83 -1.30 -2.36
N ALA A 109 -26.71 -1.66 -3.02
CA ALA A 109 -26.74 -2.64 -4.07
C ALA A 109 -26.86 -4.07 -3.52
N ILE A 110 -27.26 -4.98 -4.38
CA ILE A 110 -27.38 -6.40 -4.06
C ILE A 110 -26.01 -6.94 -3.66
N PRO A 111 -25.86 -7.55 -2.47
CA PRO A 111 -24.64 -8.24 -2.07
C PRO A 111 -24.48 -9.52 -2.92
N ILE A 112 -23.25 -9.76 -3.41
CA ILE A 112 -22.93 -10.92 -4.27
C ILE A 112 -22.22 -11.99 -3.46
N ALA A 113 -21.23 -11.57 -2.63
CA ALA A 113 -20.37 -12.49 -1.89
C ALA A 113 -19.81 -11.86 -0.63
N LEU A 114 -19.42 -12.70 0.32
CA LEU A 114 -18.62 -12.32 1.49
C LEU A 114 -17.16 -12.63 1.21
N ILE A 115 -16.34 -11.59 1.18
CA ILE A 115 -14.89 -11.66 1.02
C ILE A 115 -14.28 -11.78 2.42
N LYS A 116 -13.63 -12.89 2.69
CA LYS A 116 -12.97 -13.12 3.97
C LYS A 116 -11.66 -12.35 4.10
N LYS A 117 -11.35 -11.91 5.32
CA LYS A 117 -10.04 -11.35 5.70
C LYS A 117 -8.89 -12.20 5.16
N GLY A 118 -7.85 -11.55 4.64
CA GLY A 118 -6.66 -12.19 4.06
C GLY A 118 -6.84 -12.62 2.59
N ARG A 119 -8.04 -12.45 2.00
CA ARG A 119 -8.25 -12.77 0.59
C ARG A 119 -7.54 -11.75 -0.30
N LEU A 120 -6.69 -12.26 -1.22
CA LEU A 120 -6.10 -11.47 -2.29
C LEU A 120 -7.13 -11.30 -3.41
N LEU A 121 -7.28 -10.07 -3.90
CA LEU A 121 -8.25 -9.67 -4.91
C LEU A 121 -7.54 -8.91 -6.02
N ILE A 122 -7.96 -9.09 -7.26
CA ILE A 122 -7.47 -8.34 -8.43
C ILE A 122 -8.41 -7.17 -8.67
N VAL A 123 -7.84 -5.97 -8.68
CA VAL A 123 -8.54 -4.71 -8.93
C VAL A 123 -8.56 -4.44 -10.43
N GLN A 124 -9.71 -4.16 -11.00
CA GLN A 124 -9.87 -3.74 -12.38
C GLN A 124 -9.80 -2.22 -12.50
N LYS A 125 -10.57 -1.52 -11.68
CA LYS A 125 -10.59 -0.06 -11.57
C LYS A 125 -11.13 0.36 -10.20
N CYS A 126 -10.84 1.62 -9.83
CA CYS A 126 -11.43 2.24 -8.64
C CYS A 126 -12.11 3.55 -9.02
N GLU A 127 -13.25 3.82 -8.40
CA GLU A 127 -14.04 5.04 -8.56
C GLU A 127 -14.44 5.54 -7.17
N LYS A 128 -13.95 6.72 -6.79
CA LYS A 128 -14.14 7.26 -5.43
C LYS A 128 -13.71 6.23 -4.36
N ASN A 129 -14.64 5.82 -3.49
CA ASN A 129 -14.39 4.89 -2.38
C ASN A 129 -14.76 3.43 -2.72
N TRP A 130 -14.77 3.07 -4.00
CA TRP A 130 -15.14 1.74 -4.47
C TRP A 130 -14.13 1.23 -5.50
N CYS A 131 -13.80 -0.05 -5.43
CA CYS A 131 -13.00 -0.74 -6.45
C CYS A 131 -13.78 -1.91 -7.03
N GLU A 132 -13.73 -2.02 -8.35
CA GLU A 132 -14.23 -3.18 -9.08
C GLU A 132 -13.22 -4.31 -8.99
N ILE A 133 -13.67 -5.44 -8.47
CA ILE A 133 -12.88 -6.63 -8.22
C ILE A 133 -13.31 -7.72 -9.19
N LYS A 134 -12.33 -8.37 -9.79
CA LYS A 134 -12.54 -9.58 -10.58
C LYS A 134 -11.96 -10.78 -9.86
N THR A 135 -12.77 -11.82 -9.70
CA THR A 135 -12.35 -13.16 -9.25
C THR A 135 -12.74 -14.19 -10.33
N ASP A 136 -12.35 -15.45 -10.15
CA ASP A 136 -12.72 -16.52 -11.07
C ASP A 136 -14.23 -16.78 -11.12
N TYR A 137 -14.97 -16.40 -10.07
CA TYR A 137 -16.40 -16.72 -9.91
C TYR A 137 -17.29 -15.47 -9.84
N PHE A 138 -16.73 -14.32 -9.45
CA PHE A 138 -17.52 -13.12 -9.20
C PHE A 138 -16.84 -11.89 -9.76
N ASN A 139 -17.65 -10.98 -10.27
CA ASN A 139 -17.25 -9.63 -10.62
C ASN A 139 -18.16 -8.64 -9.87
N GLY A 140 -17.59 -7.68 -9.15
CA GLY A 140 -18.37 -6.77 -8.33
C GLY A 140 -17.53 -5.69 -7.67
N TRP A 141 -18.17 -4.92 -6.80
CA TRP A 141 -17.61 -3.73 -6.19
C TRP A 141 -17.42 -3.90 -4.69
N ILE A 142 -16.27 -3.46 -4.20
CA ILE A 142 -15.89 -3.48 -2.79
C ILE A 142 -15.49 -2.06 -2.35
N LYS A 143 -15.80 -1.67 -1.11
CA LYS A 143 -15.31 -0.41 -0.54
C LYS A 143 -13.80 -0.43 -0.35
N THR A 144 -13.15 0.72 -0.52
CA THR A 144 -11.68 0.87 -0.45
C THR A 144 -11.12 0.82 0.96
N ASP A 145 -11.95 1.10 1.98
CA ASP A 145 -11.55 0.92 3.38
C ASP A 145 -11.11 -0.53 3.64
N ASP A 146 -10.18 -0.74 4.56
CA ASP A 146 -9.66 -2.07 4.92
C ASP A 146 -9.10 -2.88 3.74
N LEU A 147 -8.49 -2.22 2.75
CA LEU A 147 -7.77 -2.85 1.65
C LEU A 147 -6.28 -2.49 1.70
N TRP A 148 -5.42 -3.48 1.88
CA TRP A 148 -3.97 -3.35 1.75
C TRP A 148 -3.54 -3.51 0.30
N GLY A 149 -2.78 -2.57 -0.23
CA GLY A 149 -2.25 -2.65 -1.61
C GLY A 149 -2.80 -1.60 -2.56
N LEU A 150 -3.73 -0.75 -2.13
CA LEU A 150 -4.19 0.40 -2.93
C LEU A 150 -3.09 1.47 -2.98
N THR A 151 -2.81 1.95 -4.18
CA THR A 151 -2.07 3.19 -4.42
C THR A 151 -3.08 4.33 -4.51
N ASN A 152 -2.94 5.33 -3.68
CA ASN A 152 -3.70 6.59 -3.80
C ASN A 152 -3.25 7.37 -5.01
#